data_94d7db91ccea8b03c9318ae856a8aaf4
#
_entry.id   94d7db91ccea8b03c9318ae856a8aaf4
#
_cell.length_a   1.000
_cell.length_b   1.000
_cell.length_c   1.000
_cell.angle_alpha   90.00
_cell.angle_beta   90.00
_cell.angle_gamma   90.00
#
_symmetry.space_group_name_H-M   'P 1'
#
loop_
_entity.id
_entity.type
_entity.pdbx_description
1 polymer ?
#
loop_
_entity_poly.entity_id
_entity_poly.type
_entity_poly.pdbx_seq_one_letter_code
_entity_poly.pdbx_strand_id
1 'polypeptide(L)'
;MTMTDQTPVTDTTAKPVTLPDAQTVTSVRHWTDRLFSFRVTRPQSLRFRSGEFVMIGLLGDNGKPLLRAYSIASPSWDEELEFYSIKVPDGPLTSKLQHIKEGDQIILRPKPVGTLVHDALLPGKRLWFFATGTGFAPFASLLREPDTYEKYDEVIMMHTCRDVAELDYGRELVNNIRSDEMLAELFGEGFADKLKYYPTTTREESPNMGRITDNLTSGKVFADLGIEGMNAETDRGMVCGSLGFNTDMKEVLEGFGLSLIHI
;
A
#
# COMPACT_ATOMS: atom_id res chain seq x y z
N MET A 1 58.06 37.27 25.74
CA MET A 1 56.64 37.27 26.10
C MET A 1 55.86 36.72 24.93
N THR A 2 55.65 35.45 24.90
CA THR A 2 54.94 34.72 23.84
C THR A 2 53.51 34.47 24.32
N MET A 3 52.56 35.14 23.69
CA MET A 3 51.11 34.86 23.92
C MET A 3 50.71 33.60 23.15
N THR A 4 50.28 32.59 23.88
CA THR A 4 49.64 31.40 23.35
C THR A 4 48.18 31.70 23.12
N ASP A 5 47.78 31.66 21.84
CA ASP A 5 46.37 31.74 21.39
C ASP A 5 45.72 30.39 21.66
N GLN A 6 44.74 30.36 22.59
CA GLN A 6 43.89 29.20 22.84
C GLN A 6 42.56 29.44 22.16
N THR A 7 42.37 28.82 21.00
CA THR A 7 41.05 28.63 20.38
C THR A 7 40.21 27.68 21.18
N PRO A 8 38.97 28.00 21.54
CA PRO A 8 38.10 27.06 22.25
C PRO A 8 37.59 25.98 21.27
N VAL A 9 37.92 24.75 21.56
CA VAL A 9 37.32 23.57 20.92
C VAL A 9 35.87 23.51 21.36
N THR A 10 34.94 23.83 20.48
CA THR A 10 33.51 23.58 20.70
C THR A 10 33.25 22.10 20.49
N ASP A 11 33.12 21.38 21.60
CA ASP A 11 32.63 20.01 21.63
C ASP A 11 31.11 20.02 21.32
N THR A 12 30.78 19.77 20.07
CA THR A 12 29.39 19.62 19.59
C THR A 12 29.01 18.13 19.49
N THR A 13 29.14 17.39 20.56
CA THR A 13 28.44 16.11 20.70
C THR A 13 27.03 16.36 21.26
N ALA A 14 26.14 16.90 20.42
CA ALA A 14 24.73 16.87 20.70
C ALA A 14 24.29 15.40 20.74
N LYS A 15 23.86 14.91 21.93
CA LYS A 15 23.26 13.58 22.06
C LYS A 15 22.12 13.47 21.04
N PRO A 16 22.06 12.37 20.27
CA PRO A 16 20.94 12.16 19.37
C PRO A 16 19.62 12.22 20.18
N VAL A 17 18.73 13.08 19.75
CA VAL A 17 17.39 13.18 20.34
C VAL A 17 16.69 11.86 20.03
N THR A 18 16.60 11.01 21.02
CA THR A 18 15.88 9.73 20.89
C THR A 18 14.39 10.05 20.82
N LEU A 19 13.82 9.95 19.62
CA LEU A 19 12.38 10.14 19.42
C LEU A 19 11.64 8.94 20.02
N PRO A 20 10.63 9.16 20.86
CA PRO A 20 9.80 8.06 21.32
C PRO A 20 9.13 7.38 20.10
N ASP A 21 9.13 6.06 20.09
CA ASP A 21 8.56 5.24 19.00
C ASP A 21 9.25 5.43 17.63
N ALA A 22 10.52 5.84 17.61
CA ALA A 22 11.29 5.99 16.38
C ALA A 22 11.61 4.62 15.76
N GLN A 23 11.46 4.55 14.43
CA GLN A 23 11.91 3.43 13.61
C GLN A 23 12.91 3.93 12.59
N THR A 24 13.92 3.11 12.29
CA THR A 24 14.97 3.46 11.34
C THR A 24 14.55 3.09 9.93
N VAL A 25 14.72 4.01 8.99
CA VAL A 25 14.52 3.75 7.56
C VAL A 25 15.63 2.82 7.08
N THR A 26 15.24 1.68 6.52
CA THR A 26 16.16 0.64 6.02
C THR A 26 16.35 0.69 4.51
N SER A 27 15.38 1.22 3.79
CA SER A 27 15.50 1.48 2.35
C SER A 27 14.48 2.51 1.88
N VAL A 28 14.81 3.19 0.77
CA VAL A 28 13.90 4.11 0.07
C VAL A 28 14.02 3.87 -1.43
N ARG A 29 12.89 3.77 -2.13
CA ARG A 29 12.85 3.63 -3.58
C ARG A 29 11.87 4.63 -4.19
N HIS A 30 12.36 5.48 -5.08
CA HIS A 30 11.56 6.38 -5.87
C HIS A 30 11.14 5.69 -7.17
N TRP A 31 9.84 5.52 -7.37
CA TRP A 31 9.26 4.87 -8.56
C TRP A 31 9.06 5.87 -9.69
N THR A 32 8.59 7.06 -9.33
CA THR A 32 8.39 8.18 -10.25
C THR A 32 8.73 9.49 -9.53
N ASP A 33 8.61 10.62 -10.22
CA ASP A 33 8.73 11.94 -9.58
C ASP A 33 7.65 12.16 -8.50
N ARG A 34 6.59 11.35 -8.50
CA ARG A 34 5.45 11.48 -7.59
C ARG A 34 5.30 10.36 -6.57
N LEU A 35 5.84 9.19 -6.84
CA LEU A 35 5.60 7.98 -6.02
C LEU A 35 6.93 7.42 -5.48
N PHE A 36 6.89 6.97 -4.26
CA PHE A 36 8.01 6.28 -3.61
C PHE A 36 7.51 5.28 -2.58
N SER A 37 8.32 4.28 -2.31
CA SER A 37 8.14 3.37 -1.18
C SER A 37 9.36 3.43 -0.27
N PHE A 38 9.17 3.07 0.97
CA PHE A 38 10.27 2.97 1.92
C PHE A 38 9.98 1.87 2.95
N ARG A 39 11.05 1.31 3.46
CA ARG A 39 10.99 0.29 4.51
C ARG A 39 11.60 0.85 5.80
N VAL A 40 11.10 0.37 6.90
CA VAL A 40 11.60 0.76 8.23
C VAL A 40 11.65 -0.47 9.14
N THR A 41 12.47 -0.39 10.18
CA THR A 41 12.49 -1.40 11.24
C THR A 41 11.09 -1.56 11.84
N ARG A 42 10.80 -2.79 12.29
CA ARG A 42 9.53 -3.14 12.93
C ARG A 42 9.73 -3.32 14.44
N PRO A 43 8.93 -2.64 15.29
CA PRO A 43 8.95 -2.93 16.73
C PRO A 43 8.61 -4.40 16.99
N GLN A 44 9.38 -5.08 17.80
CA GLN A 44 9.15 -6.50 18.11
C GLN A 44 7.76 -6.79 18.72
N SER A 45 7.18 -5.80 19.40
CA SER A 45 5.85 -5.90 20.00
C SER A 45 4.72 -5.64 19.01
N LEU A 46 5.00 -5.07 17.82
CA LEU A 46 3.98 -4.72 16.85
C LEU A 46 3.36 -5.98 16.22
N ARG A 47 2.06 -6.15 16.43
CA ARG A 47 1.25 -7.14 15.74
C ARG A 47 0.17 -6.42 14.96
N PHE A 48 -0.01 -6.80 13.71
CA PHE A 48 -1.05 -6.23 12.83
C PHE A 48 -1.58 -7.32 11.89
N ARG A 49 -2.76 -7.09 11.35
CA ARG A 49 -3.32 -7.88 10.26
C ARG A 49 -3.05 -7.17 8.95
N SER A 50 -2.71 -7.91 7.92
CA SER A 50 -2.53 -7.34 6.58
C SER A 50 -3.77 -6.58 6.14
N GLY A 51 -3.54 -5.36 5.59
CA GLY A 51 -4.58 -4.39 5.27
C GLY A 51 -4.80 -3.29 6.31
N GLU A 52 -4.27 -3.43 7.52
CA GLU A 52 -4.33 -2.38 8.55
C GLU A 52 -3.35 -1.22 8.27
N PHE A 53 -3.56 -0.10 8.94
CA PHE A 53 -2.71 1.08 8.88
C PHE A 53 -2.21 1.51 10.26
N VAL A 54 -1.16 2.30 10.27
CA VAL A 54 -0.60 2.94 11.47
C VAL A 54 -0.41 4.43 11.26
N MET A 55 -0.22 5.17 12.35
CA MET A 55 0.18 6.58 12.26
C MET A 55 1.70 6.67 12.21
N ILE A 56 2.23 7.23 11.13
CA ILE A 56 3.64 7.53 10.97
C ILE A 56 3.88 9.01 10.68
N GLY A 57 5.09 9.46 10.89
CA GLY A 57 5.47 10.82 10.54
C GLY A 57 6.86 11.24 10.99
N LEU A 58 7.05 12.55 11.00
CA LEU A 58 8.31 13.22 11.33
C LEU A 58 8.05 14.31 12.38
N LEU A 59 9.11 14.89 12.93
CA LEU A 59 8.98 16.11 13.69
C LEU A 59 8.67 17.29 12.76
N GLY A 60 7.63 18.03 13.12
CA GLY A 60 7.33 19.31 12.49
C GLY A 60 8.34 20.39 12.91
N ASP A 61 8.27 21.56 12.26
CA ASP A 61 9.15 22.69 12.55
C ASP A 61 9.00 23.24 13.97
N ASN A 62 7.87 22.97 14.59
CA ASN A 62 7.58 23.32 15.99
C ASN A 62 8.05 22.26 17.01
N GLY A 63 8.81 21.25 16.58
CA GLY A 63 9.31 20.15 17.39
C GLY A 63 8.23 19.15 17.83
N LYS A 64 6.99 19.26 17.33
CA LYS A 64 5.91 18.32 17.63
C LYS A 64 5.77 17.28 16.54
N PRO A 65 5.34 16.04 16.88
CA PRO A 65 5.08 15.02 15.86
C PRO A 65 4.00 15.45 14.86
N LEU A 66 4.35 15.35 13.58
CA LEU A 66 3.43 15.53 12.45
C LEU A 66 3.11 14.15 11.90
N LEU A 67 1.96 13.62 12.22
CA LEU A 67 1.57 12.24 11.92
C LEU A 67 0.45 12.19 10.87
N ARG A 68 0.47 11.12 10.06
CA ARG A 68 -0.62 10.75 9.14
C ARG A 68 -0.82 9.25 9.15
N ALA A 69 -2.04 8.83 8.83
CA ALA A 69 -2.37 7.42 8.64
C ALA A 69 -1.71 6.90 7.35
N TYR A 70 -1.02 5.76 7.47
CA TYR A 70 -0.38 5.06 6.37
C TYR A 70 -0.71 3.57 6.43
N SER A 71 -1.30 3.06 5.38
CA SER A 71 -1.49 1.61 5.23
C SER A 71 -0.14 0.92 5.22
N ILE A 72 -0.04 -0.17 5.96
CA ILE A 72 1.15 -1.02 5.94
C ILE A 72 1.10 -1.82 4.63
N ALA A 73 2.12 -1.67 3.81
CA ALA A 73 2.22 -2.37 2.53
C ALA A 73 2.89 -3.75 2.67
N SER A 74 3.79 -3.95 3.63
CA SER A 74 4.35 -5.27 3.94
C SER A 74 3.31 -6.21 4.54
N PRO A 75 3.42 -7.53 4.33
CA PRO A 75 2.54 -8.51 4.95
C PRO A 75 2.80 -8.63 6.46
N SER A 76 1.85 -9.26 7.16
CA SER A 76 1.87 -9.34 8.63
C SER A 76 3.05 -10.13 9.21
N TRP A 77 3.64 -11.01 8.42
CA TRP A 77 4.79 -11.86 8.79
C TRP A 77 6.16 -11.24 8.48
N ASP A 78 6.21 -10.13 7.71
CA ASP A 78 7.48 -9.48 7.34
C ASP A 78 8.19 -8.90 8.58
N GLU A 79 9.51 -8.98 8.62
CA GLU A 79 10.33 -8.45 9.70
C GLU A 79 10.48 -6.93 9.67
N GLU A 80 10.18 -6.32 8.54
CA GLU A 80 10.16 -4.87 8.34
C GLU A 80 8.76 -4.37 7.97
N LEU A 81 8.57 -3.07 8.13
CA LEU A 81 7.36 -2.40 7.66
C LEU A 81 7.66 -1.66 6.37
N GLU A 82 6.83 -1.87 5.36
CA GLU A 82 6.88 -1.14 4.10
C GLU A 82 5.70 -0.18 4.00
N PHE A 83 5.98 1.01 3.45
CA PHE A 83 4.98 2.03 3.17
C PHE A 83 5.12 2.51 1.73
N TYR A 84 3.98 2.79 1.09
CA TYR A 84 3.91 3.33 -0.26
C TYR A 84 3.23 4.70 -0.22
N SER A 85 3.88 5.72 -0.77
CA SER A 85 3.51 7.12 -0.58
C SER A 85 3.56 7.93 -1.85
N ILE A 86 2.73 8.98 -1.89
CA ILE A 86 2.75 10.00 -2.93
C ILE A 86 3.46 11.26 -2.43
N LYS A 87 4.27 11.88 -3.28
CA LYS A 87 4.91 13.17 -3.03
C LYS A 87 3.90 14.29 -3.33
N VAL A 88 3.41 14.94 -2.29
CA VAL A 88 2.57 16.13 -2.41
C VAL A 88 3.44 17.34 -2.07
N PRO A 89 3.77 18.23 -3.03
CA PRO A 89 4.73 19.33 -2.81
C PRO A 89 4.40 20.20 -1.59
N ASP A 90 3.13 20.54 -1.41
CA ASP A 90 2.67 21.40 -0.30
C ASP A 90 2.06 20.59 0.84
N GLY A 91 2.19 19.26 0.80
CA GLY A 91 1.70 18.37 1.87
C GLY A 91 2.51 18.53 3.14
N PRO A 92 1.91 18.82 4.32
CA PRO A 92 2.66 19.10 5.54
C PRO A 92 3.67 18.01 5.91
N LEU A 93 3.33 16.72 5.73
CA LEU A 93 4.22 15.59 5.98
C LEU A 93 4.97 15.15 4.73
N THR A 94 4.27 14.96 3.62
CA THR A 94 4.85 14.35 2.42
C THR A 94 5.91 15.20 1.75
N SER A 95 5.84 16.54 1.88
CA SER A 95 6.91 17.45 1.44
C SER A 95 8.26 17.19 2.12
N LYS A 96 8.23 16.67 3.36
CA LYS A 96 9.42 16.28 4.13
C LYS A 96 9.73 14.79 3.97
N LEU A 97 8.71 13.94 4.05
CA LEU A 97 8.86 12.48 4.00
C LEU A 97 9.49 11.99 2.70
N GLN A 98 9.26 12.69 1.57
CA GLN A 98 9.87 12.34 0.29
C GLN A 98 11.40 12.46 0.25
N HIS A 99 12.01 13.10 1.24
CA HIS A 99 13.47 13.34 1.34
C HIS A 99 14.16 12.43 2.36
N ILE A 100 13.42 11.52 3.01
CA ILE A 100 14.05 10.56 3.92
C ILE A 100 15.03 9.67 3.20
N LYS A 101 16.03 9.20 3.94
CA LYS A 101 17.10 8.34 3.45
C LYS A 101 17.26 7.15 4.39
N GLU A 102 17.95 6.14 3.92
CA GLU A 102 18.41 5.05 4.77
C GLU A 102 19.20 5.59 5.97
N GLY A 103 18.89 5.10 7.15
CA GLY A 103 19.42 5.55 8.43
C GLY A 103 18.64 6.67 9.11
N ASP A 104 17.75 7.36 8.40
CA ASP A 104 16.88 8.37 9.00
C ASP A 104 15.86 7.71 9.94
N GLN A 105 15.29 8.51 10.84
CA GLN A 105 14.28 8.03 11.78
C GLN A 105 12.92 8.61 11.45
N ILE A 106 11.90 7.76 11.49
CA ILE A 106 10.49 8.16 11.46
C ILE A 106 9.81 7.82 12.77
N ILE A 107 8.79 8.58 13.14
CA ILE A 107 7.92 8.27 14.26
C ILE A 107 6.87 7.27 13.80
N LEU A 108 6.69 6.18 14.54
CA LEU A 108 5.67 5.17 14.28
C LEU A 108 4.86 4.94 15.55
N ARG A 109 3.56 5.14 15.49
CA ARG A 109 2.65 4.80 16.60
C ARG A 109 2.24 3.34 16.48
N PRO A 110 2.65 2.47 17.41
CA PRO A 110 2.49 1.02 17.29
C PRO A 110 1.06 0.55 17.66
N LYS A 111 0.05 1.22 17.12
CA LYS A 111 -1.36 0.86 17.26
C LYS A 111 -1.99 0.71 15.88
N PRO A 112 -1.93 -0.49 15.28
CA PRO A 112 -2.59 -0.76 14.02
C PRO A 112 -4.10 -0.68 14.16
N VAL A 113 -4.76 -0.17 13.13
CA VAL A 113 -6.22 -0.08 13.02
C VAL A 113 -6.61 -0.21 11.54
N GLY A 114 -7.86 -0.52 11.28
CA GLY A 114 -8.41 -0.62 9.92
C GLY A 114 -9.38 -1.77 9.77
N THR A 115 -10.16 -1.71 8.72
CA THR A 115 -11.21 -2.70 8.39
C THR A 115 -10.99 -3.40 7.06
N LEU A 116 -9.93 -3.04 6.31
CA LEU A 116 -9.53 -3.72 5.08
C LEU A 116 -8.80 -5.03 5.40
N VAL A 117 -9.48 -5.94 6.07
CA VAL A 117 -8.94 -7.22 6.51
C VAL A 117 -9.88 -8.35 6.08
N HIS A 118 -9.36 -9.56 5.86
CA HIS A 118 -10.17 -10.69 5.42
C HIS A 118 -11.37 -10.97 6.35
N ASP A 119 -11.18 -10.82 7.66
CA ASP A 119 -12.21 -11.11 8.65
C ASP A 119 -13.39 -10.12 8.64
N ALA A 120 -13.27 -9.01 7.92
CA ALA A 120 -14.37 -8.06 7.73
C ALA A 120 -15.33 -8.48 6.61
N LEU A 121 -14.97 -9.47 5.80
CA LEU A 121 -15.78 -9.97 4.69
C LEU A 121 -16.44 -11.30 5.02
N LEU A 122 -17.64 -11.52 4.48
CA LEU A 122 -18.23 -12.84 4.43
C LEU A 122 -17.38 -13.79 3.57
N PRO A 123 -17.45 -15.11 3.78
CA PRO A 123 -16.82 -16.09 2.88
C PRO A 123 -17.26 -15.88 1.43
N GLY A 124 -16.36 -16.09 0.50
CA GLY A 124 -16.59 -15.95 -0.94
C GLY A 124 -15.62 -16.81 -1.72
N LYS A 125 -15.76 -16.83 -3.05
CA LYS A 125 -14.86 -17.57 -3.94
C LYS A 125 -13.90 -16.64 -4.68
N ARG A 126 -14.35 -15.43 -5.04
CA ARG A 126 -13.58 -14.46 -5.80
C ARG A 126 -13.45 -13.16 -5.02
N LEU A 127 -12.22 -12.72 -4.84
CA LEU A 127 -11.90 -11.46 -4.14
C LEU A 127 -11.45 -10.42 -5.14
N TRP A 128 -12.10 -9.26 -5.10
CA TRP A 128 -11.74 -8.10 -5.89
C TRP A 128 -11.08 -7.05 -5.01
N PHE A 129 -9.93 -6.56 -5.44
CA PHE A 129 -9.27 -5.38 -4.89
C PHE A 129 -9.37 -4.22 -5.88
N PHE A 130 -9.86 -3.08 -5.42
CA PHE A 130 -10.02 -1.88 -6.23
C PHE A 130 -9.18 -0.75 -5.66
N ALA A 131 -8.13 -0.35 -6.37
CA ALA A 131 -7.20 0.68 -5.92
C ALA A 131 -7.00 1.80 -6.93
N THR A 132 -6.86 3.02 -6.43
CA THR A 132 -6.32 4.14 -7.20
C THR A 132 -5.03 4.64 -6.56
N GLY A 133 -3.97 4.81 -7.37
CA GLY A 133 -2.68 5.32 -6.92
C GLY A 133 -2.14 4.55 -5.70
N THR A 134 -1.78 5.29 -4.64
CA THR A 134 -1.24 4.72 -3.40
C THR A 134 -2.26 3.96 -2.54
N GLY A 135 -3.55 3.98 -2.91
CA GLY A 135 -4.55 3.06 -2.35
C GLY A 135 -4.24 1.58 -2.60
N PHE A 136 -3.23 1.29 -3.43
CA PHE A 136 -2.67 -0.05 -3.60
C PHE A 136 -1.98 -0.59 -2.34
N ALA A 137 -1.48 0.27 -1.44
CA ALA A 137 -0.67 -0.13 -0.28
C ALA A 137 -1.30 -1.21 0.61
N PRO A 138 -2.55 -1.10 1.11
CA PRO A 138 -3.14 -2.16 1.93
C PRO A 138 -3.29 -3.48 1.16
N PHE A 139 -3.53 -3.40 -0.15
CA PHE A 139 -3.63 -4.59 -1.00
C PHE A 139 -2.27 -5.21 -1.28
N ALA A 140 -1.19 -4.43 -1.33
CA ALA A 140 0.16 -4.97 -1.38
C ALA A 140 0.46 -5.89 -0.19
N SER A 141 -0.05 -5.55 0.99
CA SER A 141 0.03 -6.38 2.19
C SER A 141 -0.81 -7.67 2.04
N LEU A 142 -2.10 -7.53 1.69
CA LEU A 142 -3.03 -8.65 1.55
C LEU A 142 -2.64 -9.61 0.41
N LEU A 143 -2.16 -9.10 -0.72
CA LEU A 143 -1.72 -9.93 -1.85
C LEU A 143 -0.50 -10.80 -1.52
N ARG A 144 0.31 -10.42 -0.53
CA ARG A 144 1.46 -11.20 -0.06
C ARG A 144 1.10 -12.20 1.06
N GLU A 145 -0.15 -12.20 1.54
CA GLU A 145 -0.61 -13.16 2.55
C GLU A 145 -1.04 -14.48 1.90
N PRO A 146 -0.49 -15.62 2.34
CA PRO A 146 -0.96 -16.94 1.89
C PRO A 146 -2.46 -17.15 2.10
N ASP A 147 -3.00 -16.66 3.23
CA ASP A 147 -4.42 -16.71 3.58
C ASP A 147 -5.33 -16.17 2.47
N THR A 148 -4.86 -15.20 1.67
CA THR A 148 -5.63 -14.65 0.55
C THR A 148 -5.94 -15.73 -0.48
N TYR A 149 -4.99 -16.59 -0.78
CA TYR A 149 -5.11 -17.65 -1.79
C TYR A 149 -5.68 -18.95 -1.23
N GLU A 150 -5.66 -19.10 0.09
CA GLU A 150 -6.36 -20.17 0.78
C GLU A 150 -7.87 -19.92 0.83
N LYS A 151 -8.28 -18.67 1.10
CA LYS A 151 -9.67 -18.27 1.26
C LYS A 151 -10.41 -18.07 -0.07
N TYR A 152 -9.70 -17.73 -1.15
CA TYR A 152 -10.32 -17.39 -2.43
C TYR A 152 -9.72 -18.20 -3.58
N ASP A 153 -10.59 -18.66 -4.45
CA ASP A 153 -10.22 -19.41 -5.65
C ASP A 153 -9.60 -18.48 -6.72
N GLU A 154 -10.04 -17.22 -6.75
CA GLU A 154 -9.60 -16.20 -7.69
C GLU A 154 -9.47 -14.85 -6.98
N VAL A 155 -8.38 -14.15 -7.25
CA VAL A 155 -8.08 -12.81 -6.73
C VAL A 155 -7.85 -11.86 -7.91
N ILE A 156 -8.62 -10.78 -7.97
CA ILE A 156 -8.55 -9.82 -9.05
C ILE A 156 -8.14 -8.45 -8.47
N MET A 157 -6.98 -7.97 -8.87
CA MET A 157 -6.47 -6.68 -8.47
C MET A 157 -6.64 -5.65 -9.59
N MET A 158 -7.61 -4.77 -9.49
CA MET A 158 -7.78 -3.61 -10.38
C MET A 158 -7.02 -2.41 -9.80
N HIS A 159 -6.06 -1.89 -10.55
CA HIS A 159 -5.22 -0.78 -10.13
C HIS A 159 -5.20 0.32 -11.19
N THR A 160 -5.72 1.50 -10.85
CA THR A 160 -5.73 2.66 -11.74
C THR A 160 -4.75 3.72 -11.29
N CYS A 161 -3.90 4.16 -12.20
CA CYS A 161 -3.02 5.32 -12.04
C CYS A 161 -3.26 6.34 -13.16
N ARG A 162 -2.54 7.45 -13.14
CA ARG A 162 -2.62 8.44 -14.23
C ARG A 162 -1.78 8.01 -15.42
N ASP A 163 -0.54 7.62 -15.13
CA ASP A 163 0.49 7.36 -16.12
C ASP A 163 1.04 5.93 -15.93
N VAL A 164 1.61 5.36 -16.98
CA VAL A 164 2.07 3.95 -17.04
C VAL A 164 3.14 3.67 -15.98
N ALA A 165 4.10 4.58 -15.81
CA ALA A 165 5.18 4.43 -14.83
C ALA A 165 4.68 4.40 -13.36
N GLU A 166 3.52 5.01 -13.08
CA GLU A 166 2.92 4.96 -11.75
C GLU A 166 2.40 3.56 -11.36
N LEU A 167 2.26 2.66 -12.33
CA LEU A 167 1.86 1.26 -12.11
C LEU A 167 3.01 0.32 -11.76
N ASP A 168 4.27 0.77 -11.87
CA ASP A 168 5.45 -0.12 -11.78
C ASP A 168 5.58 -0.79 -10.41
N TYR A 169 5.26 -0.11 -9.32
CA TYR A 169 5.23 -0.73 -7.99
C TYR A 169 4.28 -1.95 -7.96
N GLY A 170 3.07 -1.77 -8.44
CA GLY A 170 2.07 -2.85 -8.47
C GLY A 170 2.45 -3.98 -9.44
N ARG A 171 3.00 -3.65 -10.61
CA ARG A 171 3.46 -4.64 -11.59
C ARG A 171 4.59 -5.51 -11.04
N GLU A 172 5.59 -4.87 -10.44
CA GLU A 172 6.73 -5.59 -9.86
C GLU A 172 6.26 -6.49 -8.72
N LEU A 173 5.42 -5.97 -7.82
CA LEU A 173 4.88 -6.76 -6.71
C LEU A 173 4.08 -7.98 -7.19
N VAL A 174 3.18 -7.80 -8.14
CA VAL A 174 2.38 -8.91 -8.68
C VAL A 174 3.24 -9.94 -9.40
N ASN A 175 4.24 -9.49 -10.16
CA ASN A 175 5.16 -10.40 -10.83
C ASN A 175 5.97 -11.21 -9.81
N ASN A 176 6.45 -10.58 -8.74
CA ASN A 176 7.17 -11.27 -7.67
C ASN A 176 6.28 -12.32 -6.98
N ILE A 177 5.02 -11.99 -6.69
CA ILE A 177 4.08 -12.96 -6.11
C ILE A 177 3.84 -14.15 -7.05
N ARG A 178 3.62 -13.91 -8.33
CA ARG A 178 3.37 -14.98 -9.32
C ARG A 178 4.55 -15.91 -9.50
N SER A 179 5.77 -15.42 -9.27
CA SER A 179 7.01 -16.20 -9.35
C SER A 179 7.53 -16.67 -7.99
N ASP A 180 6.76 -16.51 -6.92
CA ASP A 180 7.15 -16.90 -5.57
C ASP A 180 7.11 -18.43 -5.43
N GLU A 181 8.29 -19.01 -5.21
CA GLU A 181 8.45 -20.47 -5.13
C GLU A 181 7.72 -21.06 -3.90
N MET A 182 7.70 -20.35 -2.78
CA MET A 182 7.02 -20.80 -1.56
C MET A 182 5.50 -20.85 -1.77
N LEU A 183 4.93 -19.82 -2.40
CA LEU A 183 3.50 -19.80 -2.71
C LEU A 183 3.14 -20.86 -3.76
N ALA A 184 4.02 -21.09 -4.76
CA ALA A 184 3.84 -22.15 -5.74
C ALA A 184 3.91 -23.54 -5.08
N GLU A 185 4.78 -23.76 -4.11
CA GLU A 185 4.85 -25.01 -3.35
C GLU A 185 3.58 -25.23 -2.50
N LEU A 186 3.06 -24.17 -1.85
CA LEU A 186 1.87 -24.25 -1.01
C LEU A 186 0.57 -24.48 -1.81
N PHE A 187 0.43 -23.83 -2.97
CA PHE A 187 -0.84 -23.78 -3.72
C PHE A 187 -0.81 -24.54 -5.05
N GLY A 188 0.34 -25.11 -5.44
CA GLY A 188 0.52 -25.91 -6.65
C GLY A 188 0.80 -25.08 -7.90
N GLU A 189 1.04 -25.77 -9.03
CA GLU A 189 1.50 -25.20 -10.30
C GLU A 189 0.55 -24.13 -10.90
N GLY A 190 -0.74 -24.15 -10.58
CA GLY A 190 -1.73 -23.17 -11.06
C GLY A 190 -1.82 -21.89 -10.21
N PHE A 191 -0.97 -21.74 -9.19
CA PHE A 191 -1.05 -20.60 -8.26
C PHE A 191 -1.01 -19.24 -8.95
N ALA A 192 -0.10 -19.06 -9.89
CA ALA A 192 0.08 -17.78 -10.61
C ALA A 192 -1.20 -17.30 -11.33
N ASP A 193 -2.05 -18.24 -11.76
CA ASP A 193 -3.31 -17.95 -12.46
C ASP A 193 -4.43 -17.50 -11.51
N LYS A 194 -4.32 -17.80 -10.20
CA LYS A 194 -5.26 -17.32 -9.20
C LYS A 194 -5.26 -15.79 -9.07
N LEU A 195 -4.09 -15.15 -9.26
CA LEU A 195 -3.95 -13.70 -9.18
C LEU A 195 -4.03 -13.05 -10.55
N LYS A 196 -5.12 -12.35 -10.82
CA LYS A 196 -5.30 -11.54 -12.02
C LYS A 196 -5.03 -10.08 -11.69
N TYR A 197 -4.12 -9.46 -12.43
CA TYR A 197 -3.82 -8.03 -12.30
C TYR A 197 -4.35 -7.27 -13.50
N TYR A 198 -5.23 -6.31 -13.25
CA TYR A 198 -5.85 -5.47 -14.28
C TYR A 198 -5.46 -3.98 -14.06
N PRO A 199 -4.27 -3.58 -14.53
CA PRO A 199 -3.80 -2.20 -14.43
C PRO A 199 -4.46 -1.34 -15.51
N THR A 200 -4.88 -0.11 -15.14
CA THR A 200 -5.42 0.87 -16.08
C THR A 200 -4.77 2.23 -15.90
N THR A 201 -4.76 3.05 -16.95
CA THR A 201 -4.33 4.44 -16.91
C THR A 201 -5.46 5.39 -17.28
N THR A 202 -5.41 6.63 -16.78
CA THR A 202 -6.43 7.64 -17.07
C THR A 202 -5.93 8.80 -17.91
N ARG A 203 -4.62 8.93 -18.12
CA ARG A 203 -4.00 10.03 -18.86
C ARG A 203 -3.08 9.58 -19.97
N GLU A 204 -2.22 8.64 -19.69
CA GLU A 204 -1.30 8.07 -20.66
C GLU A 204 -1.94 6.86 -21.35
N GLU A 205 -1.70 6.72 -22.66
CA GLU A 205 -2.20 5.58 -23.44
C GLU A 205 -1.56 4.27 -22.95
N SER A 206 -2.39 3.26 -22.74
CA SER A 206 -1.97 1.94 -22.28
C SER A 206 -2.95 0.87 -22.83
N PRO A 207 -2.61 -0.42 -22.75
CA PRO A 207 -3.51 -1.50 -23.18
C PRO A 207 -4.91 -1.42 -22.55
N ASN A 208 -5.00 -0.97 -21.30
CA ASN A 208 -6.28 -0.76 -20.62
C ASN A 208 -6.36 0.67 -20.13
N MET A 209 -7.30 1.43 -20.67
CA MET A 209 -7.56 2.81 -20.28
C MET A 209 -8.89 2.95 -19.55
N GLY A 210 -9.00 4.03 -18.79
CA GLY A 210 -10.22 4.45 -18.12
C GLY A 210 -10.21 4.20 -16.61
N ARG A 211 -11.26 4.72 -15.99
CA ARG A 211 -11.47 4.53 -14.55
C ARG A 211 -11.96 3.11 -14.27
N ILE A 212 -11.73 2.64 -13.07
CA ILE A 212 -12.24 1.33 -12.60
C ILE A 212 -13.77 1.27 -12.75
N THR A 213 -14.47 2.31 -12.32
CA THR A 213 -15.92 2.41 -12.42
C THR A 213 -16.42 2.23 -13.85
N ASP A 214 -15.78 2.89 -14.82
CA ASP A 214 -16.17 2.83 -16.24
C ASP A 214 -15.90 1.42 -16.81
N ASN A 215 -14.77 0.81 -16.47
CA ASN A 215 -14.42 -0.55 -16.92
C ASN A 215 -15.36 -1.62 -16.35
N LEU A 216 -15.86 -1.42 -15.12
CA LEU A 216 -16.85 -2.30 -14.50
C LEU A 216 -18.24 -2.12 -15.14
N THR A 217 -18.73 -0.88 -15.21
CA THR A 217 -20.09 -0.59 -15.69
C THR A 217 -20.28 -0.87 -17.18
N SER A 218 -19.23 -0.71 -17.99
CA SER A 218 -19.25 -1.08 -19.41
C SER A 218 -19.12 -2.58 -19.65
N GLY A 219 -18.75 -3.36 -18.62
CA GLY A 219 -18.47 -4.78 -18.75
C GLY A 219 -17.11 -5.11 -19.40
N LYS A 220 -16.30 -4.09 -19.73
CA LYS A 220 -15.02 -4.27 -20.42
C LYS A 220 -14.08 -5.19 -19.63
N VAL A 221 -13.94 -4.99 -18.31
CA VAL A 221 -13.07 -5.80 -17.48
C VAL A 221 -13.48 -7.29 -17.49
N PHE A 222 -14.77 -7.59 -17.51
CA PHE A 222 -15.26 -8.97 -17.53
C PHE A 222 -14.93 -9.64 -18.86
N ALA A 223 -15.12 -8.93 -19.96
CA ALA A 223 -14.76 -9.43 -21.29
C ALA A 223 -13.25 -9.64 -21.42
N ASP A 224 -12.44 -8.68 -20.96
CA ASP A 224 -10.96 -8.79 -21.02
C ASP A 224 -10.40 -9.92 -20.17
N LEU A 225 -11.02 -10.20 -19.02
CA LEU A 225 -10.61 -11.28 -18.11
C LEU A 225 -11.25 -12.63 -18.47
N GLY A 226 -12.20 -12.66 -19.41
CA GLY A 226 -12.92 -13.87 -19.82
C GLY A 226 -13.79 -14.46 -18.70
N ILE A 227 -14.39 -13.59 -17.88
CA ILE A 227 -15.23 -13.98 -16.75
C ILE A 227 -16.65 -13.41 -16.92
N GLU A 228 -17.61 -14.07 -16.28
CA GLU A 228 -18.95 -13.52 -16.10
C GLU A 228 -18.89 -12.29 -15.17
N GLY A 229 -19.90 -11.46 -15.19
CA GLY A 229 -20.00 -10.30 -14.31
C GLY A 229 -19.89 -10.64 -12.81
N MET A 230 -19.95 -9.63 -11.97
CA MET A 230 -19.91 -9.82 -10.51
C MET A 230 -21.16 -10.52 -10.01
N ASN A 231 -20.99 -11.38 -9.01
CA ASN A 231 -22.06 -12.14 -8.36
C ASN A 231 -21.95 -11.99 -6.84
N ALA A 232 -22.96 -11.38 -6.21
CA ALA A 232 -22.98 -11.12 -4.77
C ALA A 232 -22.91 -12.39 -3.89
N GLU A 233 -23.29 -13.56 -4.43
CA GLU A 233 -23.18 -14.82 -3.69
C GLU A 233 -21.73 -15.27 -3.53
N THR A 234 -20.89 -15.02 -4.52
CA THR A 234 -19.51 -15.53 -4.60
C THR A 234 -18.44 -14.47 -4.53
N ASP A 235 -18.73 -13.23 -4.91
CA ASP A 235 -17.76 -12.17 -5.00
C ASP A 235 -17.67 -11.35 -3.71
N ARG A 236 -16.46 -10.93 -3.38
CA ARG A 236 -16.17 -9.99 -2.29
C ARG A 236 -15.30 -8.87 -2.85
N GLY A 237 -15.45 -7.67 -2.30
CA GLY A 237 -14.71 -6.50 -2.77
C GLY A 237 -14.06 -5.74 -1.64
N MET A 238 -12.86 -5.22 -1.88
CA MET A 238 -12.21 -4.24 -1.01
C MET A 238 -11.83 -3.01 -1.84
N VAL A 239 -12.09 -1.84 -1.31
CA VAL A 239 -11.91 -0.56 -2.03
C VAL A 239 -10.97 0.34 -1.24
N CYS A 240 -9.95 0.87 -1.90
CA CYS A 240 -9.03 1.84 -1.30
C CYS A 240 -8.60 2.91 -2.30
N GLY A 241 -8.87 4.16 -1.97
CA GLY A 241 -8.51 5.31 -2.80
C GLY A 241 -9.01 6.63 -2.21
N SER A 242 -9.24 7.62 -3.06
CA SER A 242 -9.82 8.89 -2.61
C SER A 242 -11.26 8.70 -2.12
N LEU A 243 -11.74 9.63 -1.30
CA LEU A 243 -13.12 9.60 -0.81
C LEU A 243 -14.13 9.52 -1.96
N GLY A 244 -13.94 10.33 -3.02
CA GLY A 244 -14.80 10.29 -4.20
C GLY A 244 -14.78 8.92 -4.88
N PHE A 245 -13.59 8.34 -5.08
CA PHE A 245 -13.46 6.98 -5.64
C PHE A 245 -14.18 5.93 -4.79
N ASN A 246 -14.02 5.99 -3.47
CA ASN A 246 -14.67 5.03 -2.57
C ASN A 246 -16.20 5.16 -2.62
N THR A 247 -16.72 6.39 -2.74
CA THR A 247 -18.16 6.63 -2.89
C THR A 247 -18.68 6.09 -4.22
N ASP A 248 -18.04 6.44 -5.34
CA ASP A 248 -18.43 5.98 -6.68
C ASP A 248 -18.36 4.43 -6.77
N MET A 249 -17.31 3.82 -6.21
CA MET A 249 -17.18 2.37 -6.20
C MET A 249 -18.25 1.67 -5.40
N LYS A 250 -18.65 2.23 -4.24
CA LYS A 250 -19.74 1.68 -3.45
C LYS A 250 -21.03 1.62 -4.30
N GLU A 251 -21.39 2.71 -4.97
CA GLU A 251 -22.58 2.75 -5.82
C GLU A 251 -22.51 1.73 -6.97
N VAL A 252 -21.35 1.59 -7.61
CA VAL A 252 -21.14 0.61 -8.68
C VAL A 252 -21.30 -0.82 -8.16
N LEU A 253 -20.67 -1.14 -7.01
CA LEU A 253 -20.73 -2.47 -6.44
C LEU A 253 -22.14 -2.82 -5.92
N GLU A 254 -22.85 -1.87 -5.33
CA GLU A 254 -24.26 -2.02 -4.96
C GLU A 254 -25.13 -2.28 -6.20
N GLY A 255 -24.82 -1.68 -7.34
CA GLY A 255 -25.47 -1.96 -8.63
C GLY A 255 -25.29 -3.41 -9.11
N PHE A 256 -24.21 -4.08 -8.71
CA PHE A 256 -24.00 -5.51 -8.93
C PHE A 256 -24.60 -6.40 -7.83
N GLY A 257 -25.33 -5.83 -6.86
CA GLY A 257 -25.97 -6.54 -5.77
C GLY A 257 -25.08 -6.80 -4.56
N LEU A 258 -23.82 -6.27 -4.53
CA LEU A 258 -23.00 -6.34 -3.34
C LEU A 258 -23.46 -5.29 -2.32
N SER A 259 -23.45 -5.65 -1.04
CA SER A 259 -23.75 -4.74 0.07
C SER A 259 -22.52 -4.56 0.97
N LEU A 260 -22.62 -3.73 1.98
CA LEU A 260 -21.50 -3.45 2.90
C LEU A 260 -20.91 -4.70 3.59
N ILE A 261 -21.63 -5.80 3.68
CA ILE A 261 -21.10 -7.08 4.20
C ILE A 261 -20.29 -7.86 3.17
N HIS A 262 -20.35 -7.46 1.90
CA HIS A 262 -19.57 -8.03 0.79
C HIS A 262 -18.41 -7.13 0.37
N ILE A 263 -18.40 -5.87 0.87
CA ILE A 263 -17.46 -4.80 0.48
C ILE A 263 -16.62 -4.39 1.69
#